data_6503d4ca2913292bb2958177dcf31ae3
#
_entry.id   6503d4ca2913292bb2958177dcf31ae3
#
_cell.length_a   1.000
_cell.length_b   1.000
_cell.length_c   1.000
_cell.angle_alpha   90.00
_cell.angle_beta   90.00
_cell.angle_gamma   90.00
#
_symmetry.space_group_name_H-M   'P 1'
#
loop_
_entity.id
_entity.type
_entity.pdbx_description
1 polymer ?
#
loop_
_entity_poly.entity_id
_entity_poly.type
_entity_poly.pdbx_seq_one_letter_code
_entity_poly.pdbx_strand_id
1 'polypeptide(L)'
;MGQVMNKMKVLAVDDNRTNLHILQVFLKKLGHEVILAENGEEAVRRFEADTPDLILLDIMMPIMDGFEAARRIKGATREKWTPIIFLSALNRDENLVEGLDAGADDYLTKPINFVVLEAKLRSVQRSLGMQQEAIDSLRRVQAISDNVLDAILTIDENSLIASVNRSTERMFGYSSSEILGQNVRVLLPELSGGDSDNEPERNNANRLLRFVGHEREGEALRRNGQRFPVMLGITEVTLDNKRMFIGVIRDTSAQKQAEQKLRENARQLQAYYDQTQSEQQLAMRLMEKQLHRRGLTDQRLQYKVIPAESFSGDIVAASRSPEGRFYALLADATGHGLTAAISVLPVLAIFYRLARRNHTVREIILELNQQLKESMPVGRFVAATLACLDEQTHTGEIWVGGTPEAILFDRWGRSEQVFKPANLPLGIVDNDEMECQPVSFSWSPESQIVLCSDGLIEANDTAGHQFGMPGLLAATANTSPDSRFHQIEQALAKHLAGTVAADDISLMVIDCP
;
A
#
# COMPACT_ATOMS: atom_id res chain seq x y z
N MET A 1 30.58 -43.76 8.97
CA MET A 1 29.60 -42.94 9.72
C MET A 1 28.53 -43.88 10.22
N GLY A 2 28.50 -44.20 11.54
CA GLY A 2 27.52 -45.11 12.13
C GLY A 2 26.14 -44.46 12.05
N GLN A 3 25.18 -45.14 11.42
CA GLN A 3 23.78 -44.77 11.51
C GLN A 3 23.40 -44.82 13.01
N VAL A 4 22.93 -43.69 13.52
CA VAL A 4 22.33 -43.58 14.85
C VAL A 4 21.10 -44.50 14.83
N MET A 5 21.20 -45.67 15.50
CA MET A 5 20.08 -46.59 15.61
C MET A 5 19.00 -45.91 16.47
N ASN A 6 17.78 -45.76 15.94
CA ASN A 6 16.65 -45.25 16.71
C ASN A 6 16.39 -46.18 17.89
N LYS A 7 16.25 -45.65 19.08
CA LYS A 7 15.99 -46.41 20.30
C LYS A 7 14.62 -47.08 20.18
N MET A 8 14.59 -48.43 20.21
CA MET A 8 13.35 -49.21 20.29
C MET A 8 13.12 -49.70 21.72
N LYS A 9 11.88 -49.89 22.09
CA LYS A 9 11.47 -50.55 23.33
C LYS A 9 11.21 -52.03 23.01
N VAL A 10 12.07 -52.92 23.50
CA VAL A 10 12.04 -54.34 23.18
C VAL A 10 11.58 -55.15 24.42
N LEU A 11 10.49 -55.91 24.28
CA LEU A 11 10.07 -56.88 25.28
C LEU A 11 10.79 -58.21 25.01
N ALA A 12 11.65 -58.60 25.93
CA ALA A 12 12.35 -59.89 25.89
C ALA A 12 11.67 -60.87 26.89
N VAL A 13 11.26 -62.00 26.38
CA VAL A 13 10.50 -63.02 27.14
C VAL A 13 11.23 -64.34 27.06
N ASP A 14 11.60 -64.92 28.20
CA ASP A 14 12.27 -66.22 28.32
C ASP A 14 12.10 -66.68 29.76
N ASP A 15 11.83 -67.94 30.01
CA ASP A 15 11.67 -68.53 31.38
C ASP A 15 13.01 -68.65 32.09
N ASN A 16 14.12 -68.65 31.34
CA ASN A 16 15.47 -68.73 31.88
C ASN A 16 16.04 -67.33 32.14
N ARG A 17 16.20 -66.97 33.39
CA ARG A 17 16.75 -65.69 33.85
C ARG A 17 18.14 -65.38 33.27
N THR A 18 18.96 -66.42 32.99
CA THR A 18 20.28 -66.19 32.37
C THR A 18 20.12 -65.71 30.92
N ASN A 19 19.18 -66.31 30.16
CA ASN A 19 18.88 -65.88 28.81
C ASN A 19 18.36 -64.45 28.80
N LEU A 20 17.42 -64.09 29.68
CA LEU A 20 16.91 -62.74 29.84
C LEU A 20 18.01 -61.74 30.15
N HIS A 21 18.95 -62.09 31.04
CA HIS A 21 20.06 -61.21 31.38
C HIS A 21 21.00 -60.97 30.19
N ILE A 22 21.32 -62.03 29.45
CA ILE A 22 22.16 -61.95 28.24
C ILE A 22 21.50 -61.07 27.18
N LEU A 23 20.20 -61.31 26.91
CA LEU A 23 19.42 -60.47 25.96
C LEU A 23 19.36 -59.01 26.42
N GLN A 24 19.12 -58.78 27.70
CA GLN A 24 19.08 -57.45 28.28
C GLN A 24 20.40 -56.68 28.06
N VAL A 25 21.53 -57.30 28.38
CA VAL A 25 22.86 -56.69 28.21
C VAL A 25 23.14 -56.39 26.74
N PHE A 26 22.81 -57.35 25.86
CA PHE A 26 23.04 -57.19 24.42
C PHE A 26 22.17 -56.05 23.84
N LEU A 27 20.86 -56.05 24.11
CA LEU A 27 19.93 -55.04 23.60
C LEU A 27 20.25 -53.64 24.16
N LYS A 28 20.61 -53.53 25.43
CA LYS A 28 21.07 -52.26 26.02
C LYS A 28 22.37 -51.76 25.40
N LYS A 29 23.31 -52.66 25.06
CA LYS A 29 24.54 -52.29 24.35
C LYS A 29 24.27 -51.72 22.95
N LEU A 30 23.20 -52.15 22.28
CA LEU A 30 22.69 -51.61 21.03
C LEU A 30 21.90 -50.31 21.18
N GLY A 31 21.69 -49.84 22.42
CA GLY A 31 20.98 -48.59 22.71
C GLY A 31 19.45 -48.74 22.86
N HIS A 32 18.92 -49.97 22.91
CA HIS A 32 17.50 -50.23 23.06
C HIS A 32 17.05 -50.19 24.53
N GLU A 33 15.78 -49.86 24.75
CA GLU A 33 15.11 -50.02 26.03
C GLU A 33 14.56 -51.46 26.16
N VAL A 34 14.76 -52.10 27.29
CA VAL A 34 14.44 -53.50 27.44
C VAL A 34 13.46 -53.73 28.59
N ILE A 35 12.34 -54.37 28.28
CA ILE A 35 11.36 -54.85 29.21
C ILE A 35 11.56 -56.38 29.29
N LEU A 36 11.47 -56.94 30.48
CA LEU A 36 11.65 -58.37 30.71
C LEU A 36 10.34 -59.00 31.18
N ALA A 37 10.09 -60.21 30.73
CA ALA A 37 9.00 -61.07 31.21
C ALA A 37 9.50 -62.56 31.33
N GLU A 38 9.10 -63.27 32.33
CA GLU A 38 9.56 -64.64 32.63
C GLU A 38 8.62 -65.72 32.09
N ASN A 39 7.44 -65.40 31.55
CA ASN A 39 6.47 -66.28 30.93
C ASN A 39 5.51 -65.57 30.02
N GLY A 40 4.67 -66.28 29.26
CA GLY A 40 3.74 -65.74 28.30
C GLY A 40 2.65 -64.87 28.92
N GLU A 41 2.16 -65.16 30.11
CA GLU A 41 1.16 -64.35 30.79
C GLU A 41 1.69 -63.01 31.20
N GLU A 42 2.91 -62.98 31.74
CA GLU A 42 3.61 -61.70 32.00
C GLU A 42 3.90 -60.94 30.73
N ALA A 43 4.28 -61.60 29.62
CA ALA A 43 4.50 -60.99 28.34
C ALA A 43 3.26 -60.23 27.81
N VAL A 44 2.08 -60.86 27.86
CA VAL A 44 0.81 -60.22 27.47
C VAL A 44 0.53 -58.98 28.33
N ARG A 45 0.65 -59.12 29.65
CA ARG A 45 0.45 -58.02 30.59
C ARG A 45 1.42 -56.84 30.34
N ARG A 46 2.73 -57.16 30.12
CA ARG A 46 3.74 -56.14 29.80
C ARG A 46 3.50 -55.48 28.43
N PHE A 47 3.05 -56.24 27.44
CA PHE A 47 2.67 -55.68 26.14
C PHE A 47 1.56 -54.65 26.25
N GLU A 48 0.54 -54.93 27.07
CA GLU A 48 -0.57 -54.01 27.31
C GLU A 48 -0.14 -52.74 28.06
N ALA A 49 0.70 -52.88 29.08
CA ALA A 49 1.13 -51.78 29.94
C ALA A 49 2.21 -50.90 29.28
N ASP A 50 3.21 -51.50 28.64
CA ASP A 50 4.45 -50.85 28.26
C ASP A 50 4.54 -50.51 26.75
N THR A 51 3.64 -51.06 25.92
CA THR A 51 3.56 -50.83 24.47
C THR A 51 4.92 -50.95 23.73
N PRO A 52 5.57 -52.14 23.74
CA PRO A 52 6.86 -52.34 23.10
C PRO A 52 6.80 -52.18 21.59
N ASP A 53 7.96 -51.85 20.97
CA ASP A 53 8.14 -51.73 19.52
C ASP A 53 8.45 -53.08 18.86
N LEU A 54 8.96 -54.03 19.64
CA LEU A 54 9.34 -55.38 19.21
C LEU A 54 9.25 -56.32 20.39
N ILE A 55 8.88 -57.59 20.12
CA ILE A 55 8.85 -58.65 21.10
C ILE A 55 9.79 -59.79 20.67
N LEU A 56 10.72 -60.15 21.54
CA LEU A 56 11.50 -61.38 21.44
C LEU A 56 10.87 -62.40 22.39
N LEU A 57 10.31 -63.47 21.86
CA LEU A 57 9.43 -64.37 22.63
C LEU A 57 9.90 -65.81 22.56
N ASP A 58 10.30 -66.35 23.68
CA ASP A 58 10.57 -67.79 23.77
C ASP A 58 9.27 -68.64 23.57
N ILE A 59 9.38 -69.73 22.87
CA ILE A 59 8.25 -70.62 22.58
C ILE A 59 7.93 -71.47 23.78
N MET A 60 8.95 -72.07 24.39
CA MET A 60 8.78 -73.13 25.45
C MET A 60 8.90 -72.46 26.82
N MET A 61 7.77 -72.11 27.41
CA MET A 61 7.71 -71.50 28.73
C MET A 61 6.60 -72.11 29.58
N PRO A 62 6.75 -72.13 30.93
CA PRO A 62 5.71 -72.51 31.83
C PRO A 62 4.55 -71.49 31.88
N ILE A 63 3.40 -71.90 32.41
CA ILE A 63 2.17 -71.13 32.64
C ILE A 63 1.45 -70.79 31.30
N MET A 64 2.09 -70.17 30.38
CA MET A 64 1.62 -69.84 29.02
C MET A 64 2.82 -69.91 28.06
N ASP A 65 2.68 -70.74 27.04
CA ASP A 65 3.72 -70.82 25.98
C ASP A 65 3.75 -69.64 25.06
N GLY A 66 4.82 -69.53 24.22
CA GLY A 66 5.00 -68.38 23.33
C GLY A 66 3.95 -68.33 22.24
N PHE A 67 3.41 -69.42 21.73
CA PHE A 67 2.38 -69.44 20.70
C PHE A 67 1.06 -68.85 21.20
N GLU A 68 0.63 -69.24 22.38
CA GLU A 68 -0.58 -68.70 22.99
C GLU A 68 -0.41 -67.22 23.35
N ALA A 69 0.78 -66.83 23.84
CA ALA A 69 1.09 -65.44 24.11
C ALA A 69 1.04 -64.59 22.83
N ALA A 70 1.63 -65.09 21.73
CA ALA A 70 1.62 -64.38 20.43
C ALA A 70 0.20 -64.21 19.88
N ARG A 71 -0.63 -65.30 19.95
CA ARG A 71 -2.06 -65.21 19.54
C ARG A 71 -2.84 -64.17 20.34
N ARG A 72 -2.64 -64.08 21.65
CA ARG A 72 -3.29 -63.05 22.49
C ARG A 72 -2.82 -61.65 22.18
N ILE A 73 -1.51 -61.44 21.99
CA ILE A 73 -0.93 -60.16 21.65
C ILE A 73 -1.45 -59.68 20.28
N LYS A 74 -1.43 -60.55 19.26
CA LYS A 74 -1.93 -60.18 17.91
C LYS A 74 -3.44 -60.01 17.85
N GLY A 75 -4.19 -60.71 18.71
CA GLY A 75 -5.65 -60.57 18.85
C GLY A 75 -6.06 -59.30 19.57
N ALA A 76 -5.17 -58.68 20.33
CA ALA A 76 -5.42 -57.39 20.93
C ALA A 76 -5.41 -56.31 19.84
N THR A 77 -6.59 -55.80 19.43
CA THR A 77 -6.75 -54.78 18.38
C THR A 77 -6.00 -53.49 18.76
N ARG A 78 -4.91 -53.19 18.05
CA ARG A 78 -4.14 -51.95 18.24
C ARG A 78 -3.82 -51.32 16.89
N GLU A 79 -3.78 -49.98 16.85
CA GLU A 79 -3.41 -49.21 15.65
C GLU A 79 -1.93 -49.38 15.24
N LYS A 80 -1.08 -49.82 16.20
CA LYS A 80 0.36 -49.95 15.96
C LYS A 80 0.73 -51.43 15.77
N TRP A 81 1.32 -51.73 14.60
CA TRP A 81 1.94 -53.01 14.34
C TRP A 81 3.16 -53.22 15.25
N THR A 82 3.17 -54.33 16.04
CA THR A 82 4.28 -54.75 16.89
C THR A 82 4.78 -56.12 16.42
N PRO A 83 5.95 -56.17 15.79
CA PRO A 83 6.53 -57.45 15.33
C PRO A 83 6.94 -58.35 16.48
N ILE A 84 6.76 -59.68 16.27
CA ILE A 84 7.13 -60.73 17.20
C ILE A 84 8.19 -61.60 16.53
N ILE A 85 9.36 -61.77 17.19
CA ILE A 85 10.40 -62.70 16.79
C ILE A 85 10.42 -63.83 17.80
N PHE A 86 10.11 -65.06 17.37
CA PHE A 86 10.22 -66.23 18.23
C PHE A 86 11.69 -66.66 18.47
N LEU A 87 11.98 -67.04 19.69
CA LEU A 87 13.23 -67.68 20.11
C LEU A 87 12.95 -69.19 20.25
N SER A 88 13.46 -70.01 19.31
CA SER A 88 13.11 -71.43 19.23
C SER A 88 14.35 -72.34 19.42
N ALA A 89 14.19 -73.39 20.24
CA ALA A 89 15.16 -74.47 20.38
C ALA A 89 15.00 -75.61 19.33
N LEU A 90 13.94 -75.49 18.48
CA LEU A 90 13.49 -76.59 17.61
C LEU A 90 13.90 -76.29 16.12
N ASN A 91 14.60 -77.26 15.53
CA ASN A 91 15.05 -77.23 14.10
C ASN A 91 14.10 -78.01 13.18
N ARG A 92 12.79 -78.20 13.51
CA ARG A 92 11.84 -78.92 12.67
C ARG A 92 10.93 -77.91 11.90
N ASP A 93 10.76 -78.15 10.60
CA ASP A 93 9.95 -77.32 9.71
C ASP A 93 8.46 -77.17 10.15
N GLU A 94 7.93 -78.20 10.81
CA GLU A 94 6.53 -78.25 11.34
C GLU A 94 6.26 -77.14 12.38
N ASN A 95 7.22 -76.84 13.26
CA ASN A 95 7.11 -75.79 14.27
C ASN A 95 7.28 -74.37 13.73
N LEU A 96 7.89 -74.30 12.59
CA LEU A 96 8.08 -72.98 11.87
C LEU A 96 6.75 -72.50 11.29
N VAL A 97 5.99 -73.43 10.69
CA VAL A 97 4.64 -73.14 10.15
C VAL A 97 3.69 -72.76 11.26
N GLU A 98 3.68 -73.52 12.39
CA GLU A 98 2.84 -73.22 13.56
C GLU A 98 3.17 -71.85 14.17
N GLY A 99 4.45 -71.42 14.15
CA GLY A 99 4.89 -70.09 14.62
C GLY A 99 4.38 -68.96 13.77
N LEU A 100 4.44 -69.11 12.47
CA LEU A 100 3.93 -68.09 11.53
C LEU A 100 2.39 -68.01 11.62
N ASP A 101 1.70 -69.15 11.74
CA ASP A 101 0.24 -69.19 11.93
C ASP A 101 -0.19 -68.60 13.28
N ALA A 102 0.65 -68.69 14.33
CA ALA A 102 0.43 -68.05 15.63
C ALA A 102 0.63 -66.51 15.57
N GLY A 103 1.09 -65.95 14.43
CA GLY A 103 1.23 -64.51 14.19
C GLY A 103 2.62 -63.94 14.43
N ALA A 104 3.67 -64.78 14.46
CA ALA A 104 5.03 -64.27 14.47
C ALA A 104 5.44 -63.67 13.12
N ASP A 105 6.25 -62.61 13.16
CA ASP A 105 6.78 -61.96 11.96
C ASP A 105 8.14 -62.54 11.56
N ASP A 106 8.83 -63.23 12.51
CA ASP A 106 10.11 -63.84 12.26
C ASP A 106 10.48 -64.82 13.40
N TYR A 107 11.57 -65.58 13.26
CA TYR A 107 12.10 -66.51 14.29
C TYR A 107 13.62 -66.48 14.38
N LEU A 108 14.18 -66.92 15.51
CA LEU A 108 15.60 -67.07 15.78
C LEU A 108 15.87 -68.37 16.55
N THR A 109 16.80 -69.20 16.06
CA THR A 109 17.16 -70.45 16.70
C THR A 109 18.07 -70.25 17.91
N LYS A 110 17.83 -71.04 19.01
CA LYS A 110 18.77 -71.12 20.12
C LYS A 110 19.82 -72.23 19.87
N PRO A 111 21.12 -71.96 20.19
CA PRO A 111 21.64 -70.82 20.91
C PRO A 111 21.64 -69.53 20.04
N ILE A 112 21.24 -68.42 20.65
CA ILE A 112 21.03 -67.16 19.96
C ILE A 112 22.32 -66.66 19.31
N ASN A 113 22.30 -66.56 18.00
CA ASN A 113 23.38 -65.90 17.27
C ASN A 113 23.13 -64.38 17.29
N PHE A 114 23.93 -63.64 18.07
CA PHE A 114 23.74 -62.21 18.29
C PHE A 114 24.01 -61.38 17.02
N VAL A 115 24.81 -61.86 16.05
CA VAL A 115 25.00 -61.20 14.76
C VAL A 115 23.71 -61.27 13.93
N VAL A 116 23.02 -62.42 13.96
CA VAL A 116 21.75 -62.61 13.26
C VAL A 116 20.65 -61.79 13.95
N LEU A 117 20.61 -61.80 15.29
CA LEU A 117 19.65 -60.99 16.07
C LEU A 117 19.82 -59.52 15.74
N GLU A 118 21.02 -58.98 15.73
CA GLU A 118 21.29 -57.58 15.38
C GLU A 118 20.84 -57.25 13.92
N ALA A 119 21.06 -58.18 12.97
CA ALA A 119 20.61 -57.98 11.59
C ALA A 119 19.06 -57.93 11.50
N LYS A 120 18.35 -58.82 12.25
CA LYS A 120 16.87 -58.83 12.34
C LYS A 120 16.36 -57.57 13.00
N LEU A 121 16.96 -57.12 14.10
CA LEU A 121 16.61 -55.87 14.78
C LEU A 121 16.73 -54.68 13.81
N ARG A 122 17.79 -54.60 13.03
CA ARG A 122 17.97 -53.53 12.00
C ARG A 122 16.91 -53.59 10.90
N SER A 123 16.46 -54.80 10.51
CA SER A 123 15.39 -54.98 9.52
C SER A 123 14.05 -54.51 10.03
N VAL A 124 13.67 -54.92 11.26
CA VAL A 124 12.45 -54.45 11.92
C VAL A 124 12.44 -52.93 12.09
N GLN A 125 13.56 -52.37 12.53
CA GLN A 125 13.72 -50.93 12.72
C GLN A 125 13.50 -50.13 11.41
N ARG A 126 14.02 -50.63 10.27
CA ARG A 126 13.77 -50.00 8.96
C ARG A 126 12.30 -50.03 8.56
N SER A 127 11.64 -51.20 8.78
CA SER A 127 10.21 -51.35 8.47
C SER A 127 9.33 -50.41 9.30
N LEU A 128 9.59 -50.30 10.60
CA LEU A 128 8.89 -49.37 11.51
C LEU A 128 9.16 -47.90 11.09
N GLY A 129 10.41 -47.58 10.72
CA GLY A 129 10.76 -46.25 10.24
C GLY A 129 10.01 -45.84 8.95
N MET A 130 9.99 -46.73 7.95
CA MET A 130 9.25 -46.49 6.71
C MET A 130 7.74 -46.31 6.92
N GLN A 131 7.15 -47.12 7.81
CA GLN A 131 5.74 -47.01 8.15
C GLN A 131 5.43 -45.66 8.83
N GLN A 132 6.28 -45.21 9.77
CA GLN A 132 6.13 -43.94 10.44
C GLN A 132 6.28 -42.76 9.47
N GLU A 133 7.28 -42.80 8.59
CA GLU A 133 7.46 -41.77 7.56
C GLU A 133 6.26 -41.66 6.62
N ALA A 134 5.66 -42.79 6.23
CA ALA A 134 4.45 -42.80 5.41
C ALA A 134 3.24 -42.16 6.15
N ILE A 135 3.04 -42.48 7.42
CA ILE A 135 1.98 -41.90 8.26
C ILE A 135 2.21 -40.39 8.43
N ASP A 136 3.44 -39.98 8.73
CA ASP A 136 3.78 -38.55 8.93
C ASP A 136 3.66 -37.77 7.63
N SER A 137 4.00 -38.36 6.50
CA SER A 137 3.79 -37.76 5.17
C SER A 137 2.31 -37.55 4.88
N LEU A 138 1.47 -38.55 5.11
CA LEU A 138 0.01 -38.41 4.95
C LEU A 138 -0.58 -37.32 5.85
N ARG A 139 -0.18 -37.30 7.13
CA ARG A 139 -0.62 -36.27 8.09
C ARG A 139 -0.19 -34.88 7.64
N ARG A 140 1.02 -34.75 7.11
CA ARG A 140 1.52 -33.46 6.59
C ARG A 140 0.71 -32.96 5.40
N VAL A 141 0.44 -33.84 4.43
CA VAL A 141 -0.38 -33.49 3.25
C VAL A 141 -1.79 -33.08 3.67
N GLN A 142 -2.41 -33.84 4.58
CA GLN A 142 -3.74 -33.52 5.11
C GLN A 142 -3.74 -32.16 5.83
N ALA A 143 -2.75 -31.92 6.70
CA ALA A 143 -2.63 -30.66 7.44
C ALA A 143 -2.43 -29.47 6.49
N ILE A 144 -1.67 -29.63 5.41
CA ILE A 144 -1.51 -28.58 4.39
C ILE A 144 -2.86 -28.30 3.70
N SER A 145 -3.53 -29.36 3.24
CA SER A 145 -4.84 -29.23 2.56
C SER A 145 -5.89 -28.54 3.42
N ASP A 146 -5.95 -28.86 4.72
CA ASP A 146 -6.94 -28.31 5.66
C ASP A 146 -6.67 -26.86 6.09
N ASN A 147 -5.43 -26.38 5.94
CA ASN A 147 -5.04 -25.01 6.29
C ASN A 147 -4.95 -24.05 5.10
N VAL A 148 -5.06 -24.53 3.87
CA VAL A 148 -5.24 -23.66 2.69
C VAL A 148 -6.61 -22.99 2.78
N LEU A 149 -6.69 -21.70 2.47
CA LEU A 149 -7.95 -20.93 2.51
C LEU A 149 -8.92 -21.32 1.40
N ASP A 150 -8.39 -21.80 0.28
CA ASP A 150 -9.18 -22.22 -0.87
C ASP A 150 -9.84 -23.58 -0.56
N ALA A 151 -11.06 -23.74 -1.04
CA ALA A 151 -11.75 -25.03 -1.00
C ALA A 151 -11.10 -25.98 -2.02
N ILE A 152 -10.70 -27.16 -1.56
CA ILE A 152 -10.11 -28.22 -2.38
C ILE A 152 -11.03 -29.43 -2.29
N LEU A 153 -11.44 -29.94 -3.44
CA LEU A 153 -12.27 -31.14 -3.53
C LEU A 153 -11.80 -32.06 -4.64
N THR A 154 -11.97 -33.35 -4.47
CA THR A 154 -11.77 -34.33 -5.56
C THR A 154 -13.11 -34.85 -6.04
N ILE A 155 -13.21 -35.04 -7.34
CA ILE A 155 -14.45 -35.46 -8.03
C ILE A 155 -14.11 -36.67 -8.89
N ASP A 156 -14.98 -37.67 -8.89
CA ASP A 156 -14.86 -38.84 -9.76
C ASP A 156 -15.33 -38.57 -11.21
N GLU A 157 -15.23 -39.56 -12.06
CA GLU A 157 -15.68 -39.50 -13.46
C GLU A 157 -17.18 -39.26 -13.62
N ASN A 158 -18.00 -39.52 -12.57
CA ASN A 158 -19.45 -39.30 -12.56
C ASN A 158 -19.81 -37.94 -11.96
N SER A 159 -18.83 -37.08 -11.70
CA SER A 159 -18.99 -35.78 -11.03
C SER A 159 -19.43 -35.88 -9.57
N LEU A 160 -19.19 -37.01 -8.90
CA LEU A 160 -19.45 -37.17 -7.50
C LEU A 160 -18.24 -36.75 -6.67
N ILE A 161 -18.47 -36.06 -5.57
CA ILE A 161 -17.45 -35.57 -4.66
C ILE A 161 -16.87 -36.75 -3.88
N ALA A 162 -15.59 -37.04 -4.08
CA ALA A 162 -14.87 -38.14 -3.44
C ALA A 162 -14.14 -37.69 -2.16
N SER A 163 -13.62 -36.48 -2.10
CA SER A 163 -13.03 -35.89 -0.89
C SER A 163 -13.17 -34.38 -0.88
N VAL A 164 -13.08 -33.79 0.32
CA VAL A 164 -13.08 -32.33 0.53
C VAL A 164 -12.10 -31.98 1.65
N ASN A 165 -11.48 -30.81 1.58
CA ASN A 165 -10.72 -30.26 2.69
C ASN A 165 -11.62 -29.48 3.67
N ARG A 166 -11.10 -29.14 4.83
CA ARG A 166 -11.82 -28.37 5.85
C ARG A 166 -12.28 -26.99 5.38
N SER A 167 -11.58 -26.38 4.43
CA SER A 167 -11.96 -25.10 3.87
C SER A 167 -13.21 -25.20 2.97
N THR A 168 -13.43 -26.32 2.31
CA THR A 168 -14.68 -26.59 1.59
C THR A 168 -15.87 -26.59 2.55
N GLU A 169 -15.75 -27.24 3.72
CA GLU A 169 -16.82 -27.24 4.72
C GLU A 169 -17.13 -25.83 5.22
N ARG A 170 -16.08 -25.05 5.53
CA ARG A 170 -16.24 -23.65 6.00
C ARG A 170 -16.84 -22.73 4.94
N MET A 171 -16.40 -22.87 3.70
CA MET A 171 -16.82 -22.01 2.58
C MET A 171 -18.26 -22.29 2.19
N PHE A 172 -18.65 -23.55 2.09
CA PHE A 172 -19.97 -23.94 1.59
C PHE A 172 -20.99 -24.21 2.69
N GLY A 173 -20.56 -24.49 3.93
CA GLY A 173 -21.44 -24.74 5.07
C GLY A 173 -22.02 -26.16 5.14
N TYR A 174 -21.46 -27.10 4.40
CA TYR A 174 -21.77 -28.54 4.49
C TYR A 174 -20.67 -29.24 5.30
N SER A 175 -21.04 -30.26 6.06
CA SER A 175 -20.04 -31.20 6.61
C SER A 175 -19.58 -32.19 5.54
N SER A 176 -18.36 -32.72 5.71
CA SER A 176 -17.84 -33.76 4.80
C SER A 176 -18.80 -34.94 4.64
N SER A 177 -19.44 -35.40 5.74
CA SER A 177 -20.39 -36.49 5.69
C SER A 177 -21.67 -36.21 4.90
N GLU A 178 -22.07 -34.94 4.79
CA GLU A 178 -23.26 -34.52 4.02
C GLU A 178 -22.96 -34.38 2.51
N ILE A 179 -21.72 -34.07 2.18
CA ILE A 179 -21.39 -33.69 0.79
C ILE A 179 -20.65 -34.78 0.02
N LEU A 180 -19.99 -35.72 0.71
CA LEU A 180 -19.34 -36.87 0.06
C LEU A 180 -20.38 -37.72 -0.68
N GLY A 181 -20.05 -38.11 -1.91
CA GLY A 181 -20.97 -38.87 -2.79
C GLY A 181 -22.05 -38.00 -3.46
N GLN A 182 -22.20 -36.73 -3.10
CA GLN A 182 -23.10 -35.80 -3.81
C GLN A 182 -22.49 -35.35 -5.12
N ASN A 183 -23.36 -34.94 -6.07
CA ASN A 183 -22.89 -34.37 -7.30
C ASN A 183 -22.36 -32.94 -7.06
N VAL A 184 -21.20 -32.58 -7.63
CA VAL A 184 -20.55 -31.26 -7.46
C VAL A 184 -21.43 -30.08 -7.86
N ARG A 185 -22.49 -30.31 -8.63
CA ARG A 185 -23.48 -29.28 -9.00
C ARG A 185 -24.20 -28.66 -7.81
N VAL A 186 -24.25 -29.35 -6.69
CA VAL A 186 -24.81 -28.80 -5.44
C VAL A 186 -24.02 -27.57 -4.99
N LEU A 187 -22.70 -27.55 -5.24
CA LEU A 187 -21.80 -26.42 -4.93
C LEU A 187 -21.64 -25.44 -6.09
N LEU A 188 -21.60 -25.96 -7.32
CA LEU A 188 -21.32 -25.24 -8.55
C LEU A 188 -22.42 -25.48 -9.59
N PRO A 189 -23.57 -24.82 -9.50
CA PRO A 189 -24.70 -25.00 -10.41
C PRO A 189 -24.36 -24.72 -11.88
N GLU A 190 -23.42 -23.82 -12.13
CA GLU A 190 -22.97 -23.45 -13.48
C GLU A 190 -22.26 -24.57 -14.23
N LEU A 191 -21.71 -25.56 -13.55
CA LEU A 191 -21.21 -26.78 -14.20
C LEU A 191 -22.34 -27.56 -14.92
N SER A 192 -23.58 -27.13 -14.73
CA SER A 192 -24.78 -27.65 -15.42
C SER A 192 -25.06 -26.96 -16.75
N GLY A 193 -24.44 -25.81 -17.05
CA GLY A 193 -24.84 -24.89 -18.12
C GLY A 193 -24.63 -25.41 -19.53
N GLY A 194 -25.72 -25.56 -20.21
CA GLY A 194 -25.94 -25.68 -21.65
C GLY A 194 -27.44 -25.75 -21.85
N ASP A 195 -28.00 -24.77 -22.55
CA ASP A 195 -29.42 -24.58 -22.88
C ASP A 195 -30.06 -25.71 -23.74
N SER A 196 -29.85 -26.96 -23.35
CA SER A 196 -30.59 -28.05 -23.96
C SER A 196 -30.80 -29.18 -22.96
N ASP A 197 -32.00 -29.21 -22.40
CA ASP A 197 -32.56 -30.27 -21.55
C ASP A 197 -32.61 -31.66 -22.20
N ASN A 198 -31.96 -31.87 -23.35
CA ASN A 198 -32.08 -33.06 -24.18
C ASN A 198 -30.79 -33.86 -24.41
N GLU A 199 -29.67 -33.58 -23.71
CA GLU A 199 -28.51 -34.48 -23.79
C GLU A 199 -28.51 -35.51 -22.65
N PRO A 200 -28.41 -36.82 -22.99
CA PRO A 200 -28.45 -37.88 -21.98
C PRO A 200 -27.27 -37.79 -21.01
N GLU A 201 -27.52 -38.15 -19.73
CA GLU A 201 -26.61 -38.11 -18.56
C GLU A 201 -25.24 -38.81 -18.76
N ARG A 202 -25.01 -39.45 -19.90
CA ARG A 202 -23.83 -40.28 -20.19
C ARG A 202 -22.51 -39.50 -20.44
N ASN A 203 -22.49 -38.17 -20.41
CA ASN A 203 -21.31 -37.39 -20.79
C ASN A 203 -20.79 -36.42 -19.71
N ASN A 204 -20.98 -36.73 -18.42
CA ASN A 204 -20.56 -35.85 -17.32
C ASN A 204 -19.03 -35.64 -17.29
N ALA A 205 -18.21 -36.66 -17.57
CA ALA A 205 -16.75 -36.52 -17.62
C ALA A 205 -16.28 -35.56 -18.72
N ASN A 206 -16.93 -35.58 -19.90
CA ASN A 206 -16.57 -34.67 -21.00
C ASN A 206 -16.92 -33.19 -20.71
N ARG A 207 -17.84 -32.93 -19.78
CA ARG A 207 -18.19 -31.56 -19.34
C ARG A 207 -17.14 -30.98 -18.43
N LEU A 208 -16.65 -31.75 -17.44
CA LEU A 208 -15.55 -31.31 -16.57
C LEU A 208 -14.27 -31.03 -17.36
N LEU A 209 -14.02 -31.77 -18.45
CA LEU A 209 -12.88 -31.56 -19.33
C LEU A 209 -12.85 -30.16 -19.98
N ARG A 210 -14.00 -29.53 -20.19
CA ARG A 210 -14.06 -28.15 -20.73
C ARG A 210 -13.52 -27.12 -19.74
N PHE A 211 -13.39 -27.47 -18.48
CA PHE A 211 -12.93 -26.63 -17.40
C PHE A 211 -11.50 -26.97 -16.95
N VAL A 212 -10.90 -28.03 -17.48
CA VAL A 212 -9.54 -28.45 -17.14
C VAL A 212 -8.49 -27.50 -17.72
N GLY A 213 -7.53 -27.10 -16.89
CA GLY A 213 -6.33 -26.39 -17.31
C GLY A 213 -6.40 -24.87 -17.29
N HIS A 214 -7.56 -24.26 -16.95
CA HIS A 214 -7.70 -22.80 -16.85
C HIS A 214 -8.51 -22.41 -15.62
N GLU A 215 -8.06 -21.34 -14.95
CA GLU A 215 -8.88 -20.70 -13.91
C GLU A 215 -10.00 -19.88 -14.58
N ARG A 216 -11.21 -19.97 -14.04
CA ARG A 216 -12.38 -19.22 -14.52
C ARG A 216 -13.16 -18.63 -13.37
N GLU A 217 -13.71 -17.45 -13.62
CA GLU A 217 -14.73 -16.89 -12.74
C GLU A 217 -16.04 -17.68 -12.92
N GLY A 218 -16.73 -17.90 -11.81
CA GLY A 218 -18.03 -18.54 -11.77
C GLY A 218 -18.81 -18.14 -10.54
N GLU A 219 -19.99 -18.72 -10.39
CA GLU A 219 -20.84 -18.51 -9.23
C GLU A 219 -21.04 -19.83 -8.48
N ALA A 220 -20.85 -19.81 -7.17
CA ALA A 220 -21.03 -20.95 -6.27
C ALA A 220 -22.21 -20.74 -5.35
N LEU A 221 -22.75 -21.85 -4.81
CA LEU A 221 -23.93 -21.87 -3.95
C LEU A 221 -23.59 -22.47 -2.59
N ARG A 222 -23.81 -21.71 -1.50
CA ARG A 222 -23.70 -22.19 -0.13
C ARG A 222 -24.97 -22.99 0.29
N ARG A 223 -24.85 -23.80 1.34
CA ARG A 223 -25.97 -24.55 1.93
C ARG A 223 -27.18 -23.66 2.25
N ASN A 224 -26.96 -22.43 2.68
CA ASN A 224 -28.03 -21.48 3.00
C ASN A 224 -28.72 -20.84 1.79
N GLY A 225 -28.36 -21.24 0.57
CA GLY A 225 -28.89 -20.69 -0.67
C GLY A 225 -28.21 -19.42 -1.16
N GLN A 226 -27.20 -18.92 -0.45
CA GLN A 226 -26.45 -17.73 -0.86
C GLN A 226 -25.53 -18.05 -2.05
N ARG A 227 -25.70 -17.30 -3.13
CA ARG A 227 -24.77 -17.30 -4.27
C ARG A 227 -23.62 -16.37 -4.00
N PHE A 228 -22.41 -16.73 -4.44
CA PHE A 228 -21.22 -15.92 -4.26
C PHE A 228 -20.22 -16.15 -5.41
N PRO A 229 -19.47 -15.13 -5.79
CA PRO A 229 -18.49 -15.23 -6.88
C PRO A 229 -17.28 -16.05 -6.44
N VAL A 230 -16.84 -16.92 -7.33
CA VAL A 230 -15.65 -17.76 -7.10
C VAL A 230 -14.71 -17.73 -8.30
N MET A 231 -13.44 -18.02 -8.04
CA MET A 231 -12.49 -18.44 -9.06
C MET A 231 -12.35 -19.96 -8.96
N LEU A 232 -12.57 -20.66 -10.05
CA LEU A 232 -12.57 -22.12 -10.15
C LEU A 232 -11.43 -22.58 -11.06
N GLY A 233 -10.56 -23.45 -10.53
CA GLY A 233 -9.56 -24.20 -11.28
C GLY A 233 -9.83 -25.70 -11.18
N ILE A 234 -9.81 -26.44 -12.30
CA ILE A 234 -9.98 -27.89 -12.34
C ILE A 234 -8.75 -28.52 -13.00
N THR A 235 -8.21 -29.56 -12.38
CA THR A 235 -7.08 -30.34 -12.90
C THR A 235 -7.46 -31.81 -12.92
N GLU A 236 -7.13 -32.52 -14.01
CA GLU A 236 -7.32 -33.96 -14.14
C GLU A 236 -6.11 -34.69 -13.55
N VAL A 237 -6.37 -35.76 -12.79
CA VAL A 237 -5.34 -36.65 -12.22
C VAL A 237 -5.77 -38.11 -12.36
N THR A 238 -4.80 -39.00 -12.46
CA THR A 238 -5.05 -40.44 -12.44
C THR A 238 -4.52 -41.01 -11.11
N LEU A 239 -5.43 -41.54 -10.29
CA LEU A 239 -5.12 -42.19 -9.01
C LEU A 239 -5.63 -43.61 -9.05
N ASP A 240 -4.79 -44.57 -8.69
CA ASP A 240 -5.14 -46.01 -8.68
C ASP A 240 -5.82 -46.51 -9.97
N ASN A 241 -5.32 -46.07 -11.10
CA ASN A 241 -5.88 -46.38 -12.44
C ASN A 241 -7.32 -45.84 -12.67
N LYS A 242 -7.79 -44.92 -11.79
CA LYS A 242 -9.06 -44.23 -11.92
C LYS A 242 -8.83 -42.76 -12.29
N ARG A 243 -9.65 -42.27 -13.16
CA ARG A 243 -9.67 -40.86 -13.56
C ARG A 243 -10.41 -40.03 -12.52
N MET A 244 -9.75 -38.99 -12.01
CA MET A 244 -10.32 -38.08 -11.02
C MET A 244 -10.02 -36.63 -11.40
N PHE A 245 -10.77 -35.69 -10.84
CA PHE A 245 -10.57 -34.27 -11.03
C PHE A 245 -10.37 -33.60 -9.68
N ILE A 246 -9.38 -32.72 -9.60
CA ILE A 246 -9.17 -31.86 -8.43
C ILE A 246 -9.72 -30.49 -8.76
N GLY A 247 -10.71 -30.04 -8.00
CA GLY A 247 -11.25 -28.68 -8.03
C GLY A 247 -10.67 -27.83 -6.94
N VAL A 248 -10.16 -26.65 -7.28
CA VAL A 248 -9.74 -25.60 -6.36
C VAL A 248 -10.68 -24.44 -6.53
N ILE A 249 -11.33 -24.01 -5.45
CA ILE A 249 -12.33 -22.95 -5.47
C ILE A 249 -11.93 -21.88 -4.48
N ARG A 250 -11.79 -20.64 -4.98
CA ARG A 250 -11.47 -19.45 -4.18
C ARG A 250 -12.68 -18.53 -4.13
N ASP A 251 -13.09 -18.13 -2.94
CA ASP A 251 -14.12 -17.10 -2.75
C ASP A 251 -13.53 -15.72 -3.09
N THR A 252 -14.09 -15.07 -4.11
CA THR A 252 -13.64 -13.74 -4.58
C THR A 252 -14.55 -12.62 -4.11
N SER A 253 -15.49 -12.88 -3.19
CA SER A 253 -16.46 -11.88 -2.71
C SER A 253 -15.79 -10.64 -2.12
N ALA A 254 -14.81 -10.83 -1.22
CA ALA A 254 -14.10 -9.73 -0.59
C ALA A 254 -13.28 -8.90 -1.60
N GLN A 255 -12.66 -9.58 -2.58
CA GLN A 255 -11.89 -8.93 -3.64
C GLN A 255 -12.80 -8.07 -4.52
N LYS A 256 -13.94 -8.61 -4.99
CA LYS A 256 -14.90 -7.88 -5.84
C LYS A 256 -15.53 -6.69 -5.09
N GLN A 257 -15.84 -6.85 -3.80
CA GLN A 257 -16.33 -5.74 -2.97
C GLN A 257 -15.30 -4.62 -2.82
N ALA A 258 -14.03 -4.97 -2.56
CA ALA A 258 -12.94 -4.00 -2.45
C ALA A 258 -12.71 -3.25 -3.76
N GLU A 259 -12.72 -3.95 -4.89
CA GLU A 259 -12.59 -3.35 -6.22
C GLU A 259 -13.75 -2.41 -6.56
N GLN A 260 -14.98 -2.80 -6.24
CA GLN A 260 -16.16 -1.96 -6.46
C GLN A 260 -16.08 -0.68 -5.61
N LYS A 261 -15.71 -0.80 -4.33
CA LYS A 261 -15.54 0.35 -3.44
C LYS A 261 -14.43 1.29 -3.90
N LEU A 262 -13.32 0.73 -4.38
CA LEU A 262 -12.22 1.53 -4.93
C LEU A 262 -12.68 2.30 -6.18
N ARG A 263 -13.42 1.65 -7.08
CA ARG A 263 -13.96 2.26 -8.30
C ARG A 263 -14.97 3.36 -7.99
N GLU A 264 -15.80 3.17 -6.97
CA GLU A 264 -16.74 4.18 -6.50
C GLU A 264 -16.03 5.39 -5.88
N ASN A 265 -15.06 5.16 -5.00
CA ASN A 265 -14.24 6.22 -4.41
C ASN A 265 -13.48 7.03 -5.49
N ALA A 266 -12.92 6.35 -6.49
CA ALA A 266 -12.25 7.02 -7.61
C ALA A 266 -13.19 7.93 -8.40
N ARG A 267 -14.44 7.49 -8.65
CA ARG A 267 -15.46 8.32 -9.32
C ARG A 267 -15.84 9.55 -8.48
N GLN A 268 -16.02 9.37 -7.18
CA GLN A 268 -16.36 10.48 -6.29
C GLN A 268 -15.23 11.51 -6.22
N LEU A 269 -13.98 11.04 -6.13
CA LEU A 269 -12.81 11.91 -6.12
C LEU A 269 -12.67 12.70 -7.44
N GLN A 270 -12.89 12.06 -8.58
CA GLN A 270 -12.87 12.73 -9.88
C GLN A 270 -13.95 13.80 -9.98
N ALA A 271 -15.18 13.51 -9.57
CA ALA A 271 -16.28 14.47 -9.58
C ALA A 271 -15.99 15.68 -8.67
N TYR A 272 -15.41 15.44 -7.49
CA TYR A 272 -15.00 16.52 -6.59
C TYR A 272 -13.89 17.38 -7.20
N TYR A 273 -12.91 16.76 -7.84
CA TYR A 273 -11.83 17.48 -8.53
C TYR A 273 -12.35 18.36 -9.67
N ASP A 274 -13.24 17.82 -10.52
CA ASP A 274 -13.84 18.56 -11.64
C ASP A 274 -14.69 19.73 -11.15
N GLN A 275 -15.44 19.57 -10.06
CA GLN A 275 -16.20 20.64 -9.42
C GLN A 275 -15.27 21.75 -8.90
N THR A 276 -14.21 21.36 -8.15
CA THR A 276 -13.24 22.33 -7.60
C THR A 276 -12.55 23.13 -8.70
N GLN A 277 -12.15 22.47 -9.80
CA GLN A 277 -11.57 23.14 -10.95
C GLN A 277 -12.55 24.15 -11.58
N SER A 278 -13.82 23.77 -11.72
CA SER A 278 -14.84 24.65 -12.28
C SER A 278 -15.06 25.89 -11.41
N GLU A 279 -15.11 25.71 -10.09
CA GLU A 279 -15.23 26.81 -9.13
C GLU A 279 -14.02 27.75 -9.17
N GLN A 280 -12.81 27.20 -9.24
CA GLN A 280 -11.58 27.99 -9.39
C GLN A 280 -11.56 28.79 -10.70
N GLN A 281 -11.96 28.18 -11.82
CA GLN A 281 -12.04 28.88 -13.10
C GLN A 281 -13.07 30.01 -13.08
N LEU A 282 -14.21 29.81 -12.42
CA LEU A 282 -15.21 30.86 -12.25
C LEU A 282 -14.65 32.01 -11.41
N ALA A 283 -14.01 31.71 -10.28
CA ALA A 283 -13.37 32.71 -9.43
C ALA A 283 -12.34 33.53 -10.22
N MET A 284 -11.48 32.86 -11.01
CA MET A 284 -10.48 33.50 -11.87
C MET A 284 -11.12 34.49 -12.85
N ARG A 285 -12.17 34.08 -13.57
CA ARG A 285 -12.88 34.97 -14.51
C ARG A 285 -13.53 36.21 -13.83
N LEU A 286 -14.05 36.03 -12.62
CA LEU A 286 -14.64 37.12 -11.85
C LEU A 286 -13.55 38.10 -11.40
N MET A 287 -12.40 37.61 -10.97
CA MET A 287 -11.27 38.42 -10.54
C MET A 287 -10.65 39.17 -11.71
N GLU A 288 -10.38 38.53 -12.86
CA GLU A 288 -9.88 39.19 -14.05
C GLU A 288 -10.74 40.39 -14.46
N LYS A 289 -12.06 40.27 -14.41
CA LYS A 289 -12.97 41.37 -14.67
C LYS A 289 -12.87 42.51 -13.65
N GLN A 290 -12.48 42.24 -12.42
CA GLN A 290 -12.26 43.28 -11.39
C GLN A 290 -10.89 43.96 -11.54
N LEU A 291 -9.87 43.21 -11.96
CA LEU A 291 -8.51 43.69 -12.15
C LEU A 291 -8.39 44.56 -13.42
N HIS A 292 -9.01 44.17 -14.54
CA HIS A 292 -8.94 44.91 -15.81
C HIS A 292 -9.86 46.14 -15.82
N ARG A 293 -9.34 47.29 -15.40
CA ARG A 293 -10.03 48.56 -15.47
C ARG A 293 -9.34 49.53 -16.42
N ARG A 294 -10.07 50.53 -16.89
CA ARG A 294 -9.59 51.52 -17.91
C ARG A 294 -8.27 52.24 -17.56
N GLY A 295 -7.92 52.35 -16.27
CA GLY A 295 -6.68 52.98 -15.84
C GLY A 295 -5.40 52.23 -16.27
N LEU A 296 -5.47 50.94 -16.43
CA LEU A 296 -4.34 50.11 -16.87
C LEU A 296 -4.03 50.22 -18.38
N THR A 297 -4.87 50.86 -19.16
CA THR A 297 -4.67 51.14 -20.57
C THR A 297 -4.12 52.55 -20.82
N ASP A 298 -3.72 53.28 -19.79
CA ASP A 298 -3.07 54.58 -19.91
C ASP A 298 -1.73 54.45 -20.65
N GLN A 299 -1.47 55.33 -21.59
CA GLN A 299 -0.26 55.28 -22.44
C GLN A 299 1.05 55.46 -21.67
N ARG A 300 0.99 55.99 -20.43
CA ARG A 300 2.15 56.22 -19.56
C ARG A 300 2.53 55.06 -18.70
N LEU A 301 1.71 54.02 -18.73
CA LEU A 301 1.89 52.86 -17.87
C LEU A 301 2.27 51.65 -18.69
N GLN A 302 3.42 51.08 -18.36
CA GLN A 302 3.80 49.74 -18.77
C GLN A 302 3.87 48.88 -17.51
N TYR A 303 3.25 47.71 -17.54
CA TYR A 303 3.24 46.80 -16.39
C TYR A 303 3.27 45.34 -16.80
N LYS A 304 3.74 44.50 -15.91
CA LYS A 304 3.72 43.04 -16.02
C LYS A 304 3.40 42.46 -14.66
N VAL A 305 2.55 41.42 -14.63
CA VAL A 305 2.30 40.59 -13.48
C VAL A 305 2.49 39.14 -13.92
N ILE A 306 3.34 38.40 -13.24
CA ILE A 306 3.62 36.98 -13.46
C ILE A 306 3.25 36.26 -12.18
N PRO A 307 2.12 35.55 -12.14
CA PRO A 307 1.72 34.83 -10.95
C PRO A 307 2.61 33.59 -10.73
N ALA A 308 2.95 33.31 -9.48
CA ALA A 308 3.67 32.08 -9.08
C ALA A 308 2.76 30.84 -9.21
N GLU A 309 1.47 31.02 -8.95
CA GLU A 309 0.44 29.99 -9.10
C GLU A 309 -0.66 30.43 -10.08
N SER A 310 -1.84 29.83 -9.96
CA SER A 310 -3.01 30.18 -10.78
C SER A 310 -3.57 31.58 -10.48
N PHE A 311 -3.27 32.15 -9.32
CA PHE A 311 -3.72 33.47 -8.87
C PHE A 311 -2.54 34.24 -8.28
N SER A 312 -2.50 35.55 -8.56
CA SER A 312 -1.51 36.45 -7.98
C SER A 312 -2.07 37.21 -6.79
N GLY A 313 -1.31 37.28 -5.68
CA GLY A 313 -1.52 38.19 -4.58
C GLY A 313 -1.16 39.63 -4.92
N ASP A 314 -0.34 39.81 -5.95
CA ASP A 314 0.07 41.11 -6.46
C ASP A 314 -1.02 41.82 -7.25
N ILE A 315 -1.17 43.10 -7.02
CA ILE A 315 -2.06 43.99 -7.79
C ILE A 315 -1.28 45.16 -8.40
N VAL A 316 -1.64 45.45 -9.64
CA VAL A 316 -1.28 46.66 -10.33
C VAL A 316 -2.56 47.43 -10.65
N ALA A 317 -2.64 48.70 -10.27
CA ALA A 317 -3.79 49.54 -10.55
C ALA A 317 -3.36 50.98 -10.93
N ALA A 318 -4.11 51.61 -11.82
CA ALA A 318 -3.90 53.01 -12.18
C ALA A 318 -5.22 53.72 -12.42
N SER A 319 -5.25 55.02 -12.17
CA SER A 319 -6.46 55.85 -12.35
C SER A 319 -6.06 57.30 -12.59
N ARG A 320 -6.84 58.00 -13.44
CA ARG A 320 -6.79 59.45 -13.52
C ARG A 320 -7.92 60.12 -12.79
N SER A 321 -7.60 61.23 -12.10
CA SER A 321 -8.64 62.11 -11.58
C SER A 321 -9.22 63.01 -12.69
N PRO A 322 -10.42 63.59 -12.47
CA PRO A 322 -10.96 64.59 -13.38
C PRO A 322 -10.06 65.83 -13.56
N GLU A 323 -9.21 66.11 -12.57
CA GLU A 323 -8.27 67.22 -12.55
C GLU A 323 -6.94 66.92 -13.27
N GLY A 324 -6.79 65.69 -13.81
CA GLY A 324 -5.64 65.28 -14.60
C GLY A 324 -4.52 64.58 -13.84
N ARG A 325 -4.62 64.44 -12.50
CA ARG A 325 -3.63 63.69 -11.71
C ARG A 325 -3.67 62.22 -12.05
N PHE A 326 -2.50 61.62 -12.18
CA PHE A 326 -2.32 60.20 -12.47
C PHE A 326 -1.90 59.46 -11.19
N TYR A 327 -2.68 58.46 -10.80
CA TYR A 327 -2.41 57.61 -9.64
C TYR A 327 -2.04 56.21 -10.09
N ALA A 328 -0.99 55.66 -9.49
CA ALA A 328 -0.53 54.29 -9.73
C ALA A 328 -0.29 53.57 -8.40
N LEU A 329 -0.83 52.39 -8.28
CA LEU A 329 -0.72 51.51 -7.10
C LEU A 329 -0.13 50.18 -7.52
N LEU A 330 0.92 49.78 -6.85
CA LEU A 330 1.39 48.39 -6.79
C LEU A 330 1.17 47.89 -5.36
N ALA A 331 0.52 46.76 -5.19
CA ALA A 331 0.25 46.21 -3.89
C ALA A 331 0.43 44.69 -3.94
N ASP A 332 0.99 44.13 -2.87
CA ASP A 332 1.34 42.73 -2.70
C ASP A 332 0.79 42.23 -1.37
N ALA A 333 -0.05 41.20 -1.40
CA ALA A 333 -0.64 40.60 -0.21
C ALA A 333 0.19 39.42 0.28
N THR A 334 0.34 39.33 1.58
CA THR A 334 1.02 38.19 2.22
C THR A 334 0.50 36.83 1.75
N GLY A 335 1.41 36.01 1.17
CA GLY A 335 1.15 34.69 0.63
C GLY A 335 0.73 34.74 -0.84
N HIS A 336 0.51 33.59 -1.45
CA HIS A 336 0.21 33.43 -2.88
C HIS A 336 -1.12 32.70 -3.10
N GLY A 337 -1.58 32.67 -4.33
CA GLY A 337 -2.77 31.96 -4.75
C GLY A 337 -4.10 32.66 -4.43
N LEU A 338 -5.19 31.91 -4.49
CA LEU A 338 -6.56 32.43 -4.43
C LEU A 338 -6.85 33.26 -3.17
N THR A 339 -6.35 32.85 -2.01
CA THR A 339 -6.60 33.53 -0.74
C THR A 339 -5.96 34.93 -0.69
N ALA A 340 -4.72 35.06 -1.18
CA ALA A 340 -4.02 36.34 -1.28
C ALA A 340 -4.76 37.26 -2.26
N ALA A 341 -5.08 36.75 -3.43
CA ALA A 341 -5.79 37.45 -4.48
C ALA A 341 -7.16 38.01 -4.05
N ILE A 342 -7.96 37.23 -3.27
CA ILE A 342 -9.24 37.70 -2.72
C ILE A 342 -9.03 38.83 -1.70
N SER A 343 -7.98 38.74 -0.88
CA SER A 343 -7.68 39.68 0.19
C SER A 343 -7.43 41.11 -0.32
N VAL A 344 -6.92 41.23 -1.55
CA VAL A 344 -6.59 42.53 -2.17
C VAL A 344 -7.74 43.18 -2.97
N LEU A 345 -8.84 42.49 -3.23
CA LEU A 345 -9.98 43.07 -3.95
C LEU A 345 -10.56 44.34 -3.30
N PRO A 346 -10.69 44.46 -1.98
CA PRO A 346 -11.12 45.69 -1.32
C PRO A 346 -10.18 46.89 -1.62
N VAL A 347 -8.87 46.62 -1.69
CA VAL A 347 -7.84 47.63 -2.01
C VAL A 347 -8.14 48.30 -3.33
N LEU A 348 -8.43 47.53 -4.38
CA LEU A 348 -8.79 48.04 -5.70
C LEU A 348 -10.03 48.91 -5.66
N ALA A 349 -11.08 48.50 -4.97
CA ALA A 349 -12.33 49.21 -4.91
C ALA A 349 -12.15 50.60 -4.26
N ILE A 350 -11.41 50.65 -3.15
CA ILE A 350 -11.10 51.89 -2.43
C ILE A 350 -10.18 52.79 -3.27
N PHE A 351 -9.09 52.26 -3.79
CA PHE A 351 -8.15 52.96 -4.63
C PHE A 351 -8.86 53.69 -5.79
N TYR A 352 -9.64 52.97 -6.60
CA TYR A 352 -10.35 53.57 -7.73
C TYR A 352 -11.41 54.60 -7.33
N ARG A 353 -12.07 54.40 -6.20
CA ARG A 353 -13.07 55.32 -5.65
C ARG A 353 -12.43 56.65 -5.26
N LEU A 354 -11.32 56.61 -4.52
CA LEU A 354 -10.66 57.81 -3.97
C LEU A 354 -9.77 58.53 -5.01
N ALA A 355 -9.02 57.79 -5.82
CA ALA A 355 -8.22 58.39 -6.91
C ALA A 355 -9.10 59.18 -7.88
N ARG A 356 -10.27 58.67 -8.27
CA ARG A 356 -11.24 59.39 -9.11
C ARG A 356 -11.83 60.66 -8.47
N ARG A 357 -11.83 60.75 -7.13
CA ARG A 357 -12.28 61.89 -6.37
C ARG A 357 -11.15 62.85 -6.02
N ASN A 358 -9.97 62.64 -6.59
CA ASN A 358 -8.80 63.49 -6.39
C ASN A 358 -8.29 63.58 -4.93
N HIS A 359 -8.48 62.52 -4.15
CA HIS A 359 -7.92 62.44 -2.79
C HIS A 359 -6.40 62.42 -2.83
N THR A 360 -5.78 62.93 -1.75
CA THR A 360 -4.31 62.90 -1.59
C THR A 360 -3.82 61.48 -1.38
N VAL A 361 -2.54 61.22 -1.66
CA VAL A 361 -1.88 59.92 -1.40
C VAL A 361 -2.08 59.51 0.05
N ARG A 362 -1.94 60.44 0.99
CA ARG A 362 -2.14 60.20 2.41
C ARG A 362 -3.56 59.71 2.75
N GLU A 363 -4.59 60.37 2.23
CA GLU A 363 -5.99 59.99 2.48
C GLU A 363 -6.30 58.61 1.92
N ILE A 364 -5.79 58.28 0.73
CA ILE A 364 -5.99 56.95 0.12
C ILE A 364 -5.33 55.88 0.96
N ILE A 365 -4.10 56.07 1.40
CA ILE A 365 -3.35 55.13 2.20
C ILE A 365 -4.02 54.87 3.55
N LEU A 366 -4.47 55.90 4.26
CA LEU A 366 -5.13 55.75 5.54
C LEU A 366 -6.47 54.98 5.42
N GLU A 367 -7.26 55.24 4.37
CA GLU A 367 -8.51 54.50 4.14
C GLU A 367 -8.24 53.03 3.77
N LEU A 368 -7.19 52.76 2.95
CA LEU A 368 -6.75 51.41 2.62
C LEU A 368 -6.31 50.67 3.87
N ASN A 369 -5.50 51.29 4.73
CA ASN A 369 -5.02 50.70 5.96
C ASN A 369 -6.18 50.34 6.90
N GLN A 370 -7.14 51.25 7.11
CA GLN A 370 -8.31 51.02 7.96
C GLN A 370 -9.13 49.83 7.47
N GLN A 371 -9.42 49.80 6.17
CA GLN A 371 -10.23 48.71 5.60
C GLN A 371 -9.53 47.35 5.68
N LEU A 372 -8.21 47.32 5.45
CA LEU A 372 -7.45 46.07 5.57
C LEU A 372 -7.37 45.60 7.02
N LYS A 373 -7.15 46.52 7.96
CA LYS A 373 -7.14 46.22 9.39
C LYS A 373 -8.46 45.58 9.88
N GLU A 374 -9.59 46.07 9.35
CA GLU A 374 -10.92 45.57 9.69
C GLU A 374 -11.29 44.24 9.01
N SER A 375 -10.80 44.01 7.78
CA SER A 375 -11.24 42.90 6.95
C SER A 375 -10.28 41.73 6.87
N MET A 376 -8.98 41.92 7.17
CA MET A 376 -7.99 40.86 7.07
C MET A 376 -7.83 40.04 8.36
N PRO A 377 -7.57 38.75 8.25
CA PRO A 377 -7.21 37.93 9.40
C PRO A 377 -5.92 38.42 10.06
N VAL A 378 -5.81 38.24 11.37
CA VAL A 378 -4.60 38.58 12.16
C VAL A 378 -3.35 37.92 11.55
N GLY A 379 -2.30 38.74 11.36
CA GLY A 379 -1.02 38.30 10.79
C GLY A 379 -0.94 38.39 9.26
N ARG A 380 -1.98 38.88 8.59
CA ARG A 380 -1.95 39.22 7.17
C ARG A 380 -1.87 40.71 6.94
N PHE A 381 -1.12 41.12 5.95
CA PHE A 381 -0.90 42.51 5.61
C PHE A 381 -0.72 42.66 4.09
N VAL A 382 -0.70 43.91 3.60
CA VAL A 382 -0.46 44.22 2.19
C VAL A 382 0.70 45.21 2.09
N ALA A 383 1.78 44.81 1.47
CA ALA A 383 2.83 45.73 1.07
C ALA A 383 2.33 46.58 -0.11
N ALA A 384 2.57 47.87 -0.10
CA ALA A 384 2.06 48.72 -1.17
C ALA A 384 2.98 49.90 -1.47
N THR A 385 2.98 50.30 -2.74
CA THR A 385 3.52 51.59 -3.20
C THR A 385 2.44 52.32 -3.96
N LEU A 386 2.13 53.53 -3.52
CA LEU A 386 1.18 54.44 -4.16
C LEU A 386 1.88 55.71 -4.63
N ALA A 387 1.86 55.98 -5.93
CA ALA A 387 2.37 57.20 -6.53
C ALA A 387 1.22 58.05 -7.11
N CYS A 388 1.32 59.36 -6.96
CA CYS A 388 0.47 60.34 -7.61
C CYS A 388 1.34 61.36 -8.38
N LEU A 389 1.05 61.57 -9.65
CA LEU A 389 1.76 62.50 -10.54
C LEU A 389 0.81 63.63 -10.92
N ASP A 390 1.23 64.88 -10.72
CA ASP A 390 0.56 66.08 -11.20
C ASP A 390 1.35 66.65 -12.37
N GLU A 391 0.79 66.46 -13.56
CA GLU A 391 1.44 66.86 -14.81
C GLU A 391 1.52 68.36 -15.00
N GLN A 392 0.62 69.11 -14.38
CA GLN A 392 0.59 70.59 -14.54
C GLN A 392 1.73 71.28 -13.79
N THR A 393 2.09 70.65 -12.63
CA THR A 393 3.15 71.20 -11.77
C THR A 393 4.48 70.45 -11.91
N HIS A 394 4.53 69.35 -12.67
CA HIS A 394 5.70 68.45 -12.77
C HIS A 394 6.17 67.98 -11.38
N THR A 395 5.21 67.75 -10.46
CA THR A 395 5.48 67.28 -9.11
C THR A 395 4.66 66.02 -8.80
N GLY A 396 5.17 65.20 -7.90
CA GLY A 396 4.47 64.02 -7.48
C GLY A 396 4.61 63.75 -5.98
N GLU A 397 3.79 62.88 -5.52
CA GLU A 397 3.86 62.29 -4.17
C GLU A 397 3.94 60.79 -4.29
N ILE A 398 4.78 60.15 -3.49
CA ILE A 398 4.91 58.71 -3.43
C ILE A 398 4.98 58.25 -1.98
N TRP A 399 4.24 57.18 -1.69
CA TRP A 399 4.31 56.44 -0.42
C TRP A 399 4.72 55.00 -0.67
N VAL A 400 5.70 54.53 0.09
CA VAL A 400 6.25 53.17 0.00
C VAL A 400 6.15 52.50 1.36
N GLY A 401 5.38 51.40 1.45
CA GLY A 401 5.18 50.63 2.67
C GLY A 401 5.30 49.12 2.43
N GLY A 402 6.47 48.56 2.79
CA GLY A 402 6.72 47.12 2.73
C GLY A 402 7.16 46.56 1.37
N THR A 403 6.94 47.28 0.24
CA THR A 403 7.46 46.87 -1.07
C THR A 403 8.94 47.22 -1.21
N PRO A 404 9.68 46.71 -2.21
CA PRO A 404 11.03 47.18 -2.55
C PRO A 404 11.08 48.65 -2.85
N GLU A 405 12.29 49.20 -2.91
CA GLU A 405 12.52 50.61 -3.25
C GLU A 405 11.94 50.96 -4.61
N ALA A 406 11.21 52.08 -4.69
CA ALA A 406 10.82 52.67 -5.95
C ALA A 406 11.94 53.62 -6.46
N ILE A 407 12.17 53.64 -7.75
CA ILE A 407 13.28 54.41 -8.31
C ILE A 407 12.80 55.32 -9.43
N LEU A 408 13.12 56.61 -9.33
CA LEU A 408 12.99 57.59 -10.42
C LEU A 408 14.26 57.56 -11.26
N PHE A 409 14.13 57.26 -12.54
CA PHE A 409 15.23 57.25 -13.52
C PHE A 409 15.13 58.43 -14.47
N ASP A 410 16.27 59.01 -14.84
CA ASP A 410 16.38 60.00 -15.92
C ASP A 410 16.17 59.35 -17.31
N ARG A 411 16.16 60.17 -18.36
CA ARG A 411 16.03 59.71 -19.76
C ARG A 411 17.15 58.75 -20.22
N TRP A 412 18.28 58.69 -19.52
CA TRP A 412 19.41 57.78 -19.83
C TRP A 412 19.50 56.56 -18.96
N GLY A 413 18.52 56.35 -18.04
CA GLY A 413 18.49 55.21 -17.13
C GLY A 413 19.40 55.35 -15.90
N ARG A 414 19.75 56.57 -15.51
CA ARG A 414 20.46 56.86 -14.27
C ARG A 414 19.44 57.14 -13.17
N SER A 415 19.67 56.64 -11.98
CA SER A 415 18.82 56.91 -10.82
C SER A 415 18.91 58.37 -10.41
N GLU A 416 17.83 59.13 -10.52
CA GLU A 416 17.70 60.49 -10.00
C GLU A 416 17.33 60.50 -8.52
N GLN A 417 16.38 59.66 -8.14
CA GLN A 417 15.92 59.54 -6.75
C GLN A 417 15.49 58.10 -6.42
N VAL A 418 15.77 57.69 -5.19
CA VAL A 418 15.35 56.39 -4.63
C VAL A 418 14.40 56.60 -3.46
N PHE A 419 13.21 56.01 -3.55
CA PHE A 419 12.19 56.07 -2.52
C PHE A 419 12.21 54.78 -1.71
N LYS A 420 12.81 54.84 -0.51
CA LYS A 420 12.98 53.70 0.36
C LYS A 420 11.67 53.32 1.06
N PRO A 421 11.43 52.05 1.38
CA PRO A 421 10.31 51.61 2.20
C PRO A 421 10.45 52.10 3.65
N ALA A 422 10.03 53.34 3.88
CA ALA A 422 10.10 54.00 5.21
C ALA A 422 8.88 53.70 6.10
N ASN A 423 7.84 53.05 5.54
CA ASN A 423 6.58 52.79 6.22
C ASN A 423 6.32 51.28 6.36
N LEU A 424 5.57 50.89 7.39
CA LEU A 424 5.08 49.51 7.51
C LEU A 424 4.07 49.20 6.40
N PRO A 425 3.93 47.89 6.04
CA PRO A 425 2.82 47.44 5.20
C PRO A 425 1.46 47.81 5.77
N LEU A 426 0.44 47.87 4.91
CA LEU A 426 -0.94 48.18 5.29
C LEU A 426 -1.58 47.02 6.05
N GLY A 427 -2.41 47.36 7.04
CA GLY A 427 -3.16 46.38 7.86
C GLY A 427 -2.41 45.90 9.11
N ILE A 428 -1.18 46.37 9.37
CA ILE A 428 -0.39 45.97 10.55
C ILE A 428 -0.78 46.81 11.78
N VAL A 429 -0.72 48.13 11.68
CA VAL A 429 -0.97 49.05 12.79
C VAL A 429 -2.25 49.86 12.54
N ASP A 430 -2.79 50.45 13.62
CA ASP A 430 -3.93 51.35 13.47
C ASP A 430 -3.49 52.70 12.87
N ASN A 431 -4.43 53.45 12.30
CA ASN A 431 -4.13 54.72 11.62
C ASN A 431 -3.47 55.76 12.55
N ASP A 432 -3.77 55.69 13.86
CA ASP A 432 -3.15 56.61 14.86
C ASP A 432 -1.69 56.28 15.15
N GLU A 433 -1.26 55.05 14.89
CA GLU A 433 0.11 54.60 15.04
C GLU A 433 0.92 54.64 13.73
N MET A 434 0.22 54.91 12.64
CA MET A 434 0.81 54.89 11.30
C MET A 434 1.44 56.24 10.95
N GLU A 435 2.78 56.29 10.78
CA GLU A 435 3.45 57.43 10.19
C GLU A 435 3.17 57.43 8.69
N CYS A 436 2.13 58.15 8.25
CA CYS A 436 1.75 58.24 6.86
C CYS A 436 2.20 59.60 6.29
N GLN A 437 3.46 59.68 5.86
CA GLN A 437 3.98 60.88 5.19
C GLN A 437 4.49 60.50 3.79
N PRO A 438 3.72 60.82 2.71
CA PRO A 438 4.20 60.68 1.35
C PRO A 438 5.41 61.57 1.10
N VAL A 439 6.34 61.11 0.29
CA VAL A 439 7.50 61.87 -0.14
C VAL A 439 7.13 62.67 -1.40
N SER A 440 7.24 63.97 -1.32
CA SER A 440 7.07 64.84 -2.51
C SER A 440 8.34 64.84 -3.35
N PHE A 441 8.19 64.83 -4.65
CA PHE A 441 9.31 64.86 -5.61
C PHE A 441 8.94 65.65 -6.85
N SER A 442 9.96 66.01 -7.62
CA SER A 442 9.84 66.57 -8.97
C SER A 442 10.69 65.75 -9.93
N TRP A 443 10.45 65.85 -11.20
CA TRP A 443 11.15 65.05 -12.20
C TRP A 443 11.65 65.90 -13.39
N SER A 444 12.69 65.39 -14.04
CA SER A 444 13.18 65.87 -15.29
C SER A 444 12.32 65.38 -16.47
N PRO A 445 12.27 66.08 -17.62
CA PRO A 445 11.55 65.61 -18.81
C PRO A 445 12.01 64.20 -19.23
N GLU A 446 11.04 63.32 -19.57
CA GLU A 446 11.26 61.92 -19.98
C GLU A 446 11.82 61.02 -18.86
N SER A 447 11.67 61.41 -17.59
CA SER A 447 11.96 60.53 -16.46
C SER A 447 10.89 59.43 -16.32
N GLN A 448 11.23 58.35 -15.67
CA GLN A 448 10.30 57.25 -15.39
C GLN A 448 10.44 56.76 -13.95
N ILE A 449 9.31 56.40 -13.32
CA ILE A 449 9.32 55.72 -12.04
C ILE A 449 9.17 54.21 -12.29
N VAL A 450 10.03 53.42 -11.63
CA VAL A 450 9.98 51.97 -11.66
C VAL A 450 9.58 51.47 -10.28
N LEU A 451 8.51 50.68 -10.24
CA LEU A 451 8.00 49.98 -9.06
C LEU A 451 8.05 48.46 -9.30
N CYS A 452 8.35 47.70 -8.27
CA CYS A 452 8.30 46.23 -8.35
C CYS A 452 7.86 45.59 -7.01
N SER A 453 7.37 44.36 -7.07
CA SER A 453 7.18 43.51 -5.87
C SER A 453 8.50 42.88 -5.46
N ASP A 454 8.52 42.31 -4.25
CA ASP A 454 9.67 41.57 -3.73
C ASP A 454 9.96 40.32 -4.56
N GLY A 455 8.95 39.65 -5.13
CA GLY A 455 9.14 38.51 -6.02
C GLY A 455 10.01 38.79 -7.24
N LEU A 456 10.08 40.08 -7.76
CA LEU A 456 11.02 40.44 -8.80
C LEU A 456 12.47 40.45 -8.26
N ILE A 457 12.67 41.01 -7.09
CA ILE A 457 13.99 41.15 -6.45
C ILE A 457 14.49 39.80 -5.97
N GLU A 458 13.61 38.99 -5.43
CA GLU A 458 13.92 37.67 -4.88
C GLU A 458 13.91 36.53 -5.90
N ALA A 459 13.59 36.83 -7.16
CA ALA A 459 13.61 35.87 -8.27
C ALA A 459 14.97 35.15 -8.35
N ASN A 460 14.98 33.83 -8.26
CA ASN A 460 16.19 33.02 -8.23
C ASN A 460 16.51 32.41 -9.60
N ASP A 461 17.79 32.41 -9.96
CA ASP A 461 18.31 31.65 -11.10
C ASP A 461 18.45 30.15 -10.76
N THR A 462 18.90 29.33 -11.71
CA THR A 462 19.14 27.89 -11.53
C THR A 462 20.23 27.57 -10.50
N ALA A 463 21.06 28.55 -10.13
CA ALA A 463 22.10 28.39 -9.11
C ALA A 463 21.66 28.92 -7.72
N GLY A 464 20.45 29.50 -7.62
CA GLY A 464 19.90 30.06 -6.39
C GLY A 464 20.34 31.50 -6.10
N HIS A 465 20.89 32.23 -7.09
CA HIS A 465 21.21 33.64 -6.92
C HIS A 465 19.96 34.49 -7.21
N GLN A 466 19.70 35.47 -6.35
CA GLN A 466 18.61 36.40 -6.53
C GLN A 466 18.92 37.43 -7.64
N PHE A 467 17.89 37.85 -8.40
CA PHE A 467 17.99 38.93 -9.35
C PHE A 467 18.45 40.23 -8.67
N GLY A 468 17.83 40.51 -7.57
CA GLY A 468 18.20 41.58 -6.65
C GLY A 468 18.07 42.98 -7.25
N MET A 469 18.22 44.01 -6.40
CA MET A 469 18.30 45.40 -6.84
C MET A 469 19.47 45.64 -7.80
N PRO A 470 20.65 45.01 -7.66
CA PRO A 470 21.73 45.12 -8.64
C PRO A 470 21.33 44.66 -10.05
N GLY A 471 20.54 43.60 -10.17
CA GLY A 471 20.01 43.09 -11.44
C GLY A 471 19.09 44.12 -12.12
N LEU A 472 18.17 44.72 -11.33
CA LEU A 472 17.27 45.76 -11.81
C LEU A 472 18.05 47.01 -12.30
N LEU A 473 19.00 47.48 -11.50
CA LEU A 473 19.84 48.64 -11.87
C LEU A 473 20.71 48.36 -13.10
N ALA A 474 21.24 47.17 -13.25
CA ALA A 474 22.00 46.76 -14.43
C ALA A 474 21.12 46.71 -15.70
N ALA A 475 19.87 46.25 -15.56
CA ALA A 475 18.91 46.20 -16.66
C ALA A 475 18.43 47.58 -17.12
N THR A 476 18.43 48.59 -16.25
CA THR A 476 18.01 49.95 -16.54
C THR A 476 19.15 50.87 -17.03
N ALA A 477 20.40 50.46 -16.81
CA ALA A 477 21.56 51.26 -17.16
C ALA A 477 21.66 51.55 -18.68
N ASN A 478 21.83 52.81 -19.05
CA ASN A 478 21.93 53.29 -20.45
C ASN A 478 20.71 52.92 -21.32
N THR A 479 19.52 52.81 -20.74
CA THR A 479 18.28 52.57 -21.46
C THR A 479 17.54 53.86 -21.76
N SER A 480 16.90 53.96 -22.95
CA SER A 480 15.93 55.00 -23.23
C SER A 480 14.59 54.72 -22.57
N PRO A 481 13.72 55.69 -22.32
CA PRO A 481 12.37 55.47 -21.76
C PRO A 481 11.57 54.41 -22.53
N ASP A 482 11.55 54.44 -23.85
CA ASP A 482 10.81 53.51 -24.70
C ASP A 482 11.30 52.03 -24.58
N SER A 483 12.56 51.84 -24.22
CA SER A 483 13.18 50.51 -24.17
C SER A 483 13.29 49.95 -22.77
N ARG A 484 13.21 50.74 -21.71
CA ARG A 484 13.53 50.40 -20.33
C ARG A 484 12.69 49.24 -19.81
N PHE A 485 11.38 49.32 -19.98
CA PHE A 485 10.48 48.23 -19.55
C PHE A 485 10.87 46.88 -20.17
N HIS A 486 11.08 46.89 -21.49
CA HIS A 486 11.43 45.67 -22.22
C HIS A 486 12.82 45.13 -21.85
N GLN A 487 13.80 46.02 -21.56
CA GLN A 487 15.12 45.58 -21.09
C GLN A 487 15.04 44.90 -19.70
N ILE A 488 14.22 45.43 -18.79
CA ILE A 488 13.99 44.79 -17.48
C ILE A 488 13.33 43.42 -17.69
N GLU A 489 12.29 43.31 -18.52
CA GLU A 489 11.63 42.03 -18.84
C GLU A 489 12.60 40.99 -19.40
N GLN A 490 13.44 41.40 -20.35
CA GLN A 490 14.42 40.48 -20.96
C GLN A 490 15.49 40.05 -19.96
N ALA A 491 15.98 40.94 -19.11
CA ALA A 491 16.95 40.63 -18.08
C ALA A 491 16.38 39.62 -17.06
N LEU A 492 15.16 39.85 -16.62
CA LEU A 492 14.44 38.93 -15.72
C LEU A 492 14.19 37.59 -16.39
N ALA A 493 13.68 37.55 -17.62
CA ALA A 493 13.43 36.32 -18.35
C ALA A 493 14.72 35.48 -18.55
N LYS A 494 15.84 36.16 -18.82
CA LYS A 494 17.16 35.54 -18.93
C LYS A 494 17.63 34.98 -17.58
N HIS A 495 17.39 35.67 -16.48
CA HIS A 495 17.74 35.26 -15.14
C HIS A 495 16.94 34.03 -14.70
N LEU A 496 15.64 34.03 -14.97
CA LEU A 496 14.73 32.94 -14.68
C LEU A 496 14.87 31.73 -15.62
N ALA A 497 15.71 31.77 -16.65
CA ALA A 497 15.77 30.73 -17.67
C ALA A 497 15.83 29.31 -17.09
N GLY A 498 14.70 28.62 -17.09
CA GLY A 498 14.55 27.25 -16.58
C GLY A 498 14.08 27.11 -15.12
N THR A 499 13.76 28.21 -14.43
CA THR A 499 13.18 28.22 -13.09
C THR A 499 11.73 28.68 -13.11
N VAL A 500 10.93 28.27 -12.14
CA VAL A 500 9.59 28.80 -11.87
C VAL A 500 9.75 29.86 -10.77
N ALA A 501 9.04 30.98 -10.90
CA ALA A 501 9.01 32.01 -9.87
C ALA A 501 8.48 31.42 -8.56
N ALA A 502 9.17 31.68 -7.45
CA ALA A 502 8.78 31.20 -6.12
C ALA A 502 7.68 32.08 -5.51
N ASP A 503 7.57 33.31 -5.93
CA ASP A 503 6.54 34.27 -5.53
C ASP A 503 6.03 35.06 -6.75
N ASP A 504 4.92 35.80 -6.58
CA ASP A 504 4.33 36.64 -7.61
C ASP A 504 5.28 37.78 -8.01
N ILE A 505 5.48 37.96 -9.29
CA ILE A 505 6.39 38.98 -9.82
C ILE A 505 5.58 40.12 -10.46
N SER A 506 5.70 41.31 -9.92
CA SER A 506 5.10 42.51 -10.50
C SER A 506 6.12 43.57 -10.80
N LEU A 507 5.99 44.16 -11.99
CA LEU A 507 6.77 45.29 -12.48
C LEU A 507 5.84 46.36 -13.02
N MET A 508 6.09 47.60 -12.67
CA MET A 508 5.39 48.78 -13.21
C MET A 508 6.40 49.85 -13.55
N VAL A 509 6.30 50.41 -14.76
CA VAL A 509 7.08 51.56 -15.23
C VAL A 509 6.10 52.64 -15.62
N ILE A 510 6.29 53.84 -15.05
CA ILE A 510 5.39 55.01 -15.20
C ILE A 510 6.17 56.16 -15.83
N ASP A 511 5.72 56.65 -16.96
CA ASP A 511 6.30 57.81 -17.63
C ASP A 511 5.96 59.10 -16.88
N CYS A 512 6.97 59.90 -16.60
CA CYS A 512 6.89 61.24 -16.03
C CYS A 512 7.13 62.28 -17.16
N PRO A 513 6.06 62.91 -17.69
CA PRO A 513 6.14 63.76 -18.88
C PRO A 513 6.85 65.10 -18.64
#